data_456afa5a67bf499a2f1305ae7e9acd78
#
_entry.id   456afa5a67bf499a2f1305ae7e9acd78
#
_cell.length_a   1.000
_cell.length_b   1.000
_cell.length_c   1.000
_cell.angle_alpha   90.00
_cell.angle_beta   90.00
_cell.angle_gamma   90.00
#
_symmetry.space_group_name_H-M   'P 1'
#
loop_
_entity.id
_entity.type
_entity.pdbx_description
1 polymer ?
#
loop_
_entity_poly.entity_id
_entity_poly.type
_entity_poly.pdbx_seq_one_letter_code
_entity_poly.pdbx_strand_id
1 'polypeptide(L)'
;MFPIKYINNNLVWNKDNEVFAYYELIPYNYSFLSAEQKFIVHDSFRQLIAQSREGKIHALQIATESSVRSIQEQSKKLVTGRLRDVAIQKIDEQTEALVSMIGDNQVDYRFFLGFKLMVTEEQQIGRASCRERV
;
A
#
# COMPACT_ATOMS: atom_id res chain seq x y z
N MET A 1 -0.43 -12.76 -17.39
CA MET A 1 0.01 -13.05 -16.01
C MET A 1 1.45 -12.58 -15.85
N PHE A 2 1.75 -11.78 -14.85
CA PHE A 2 3.14 -11.33 -14.61
C PHE A 2 3.91 -12.42 -13.88
N PRO A 3 4.84 -13.13 -14.54
CA PRO A 3 5.50 -14.30 -13.96
C PRO A 3 6.61 -13.87 -12.99
N ILE A 4 6.33 -13.95 -11.70
CA ILE A 4 7.27 -13.61 -10.65
C ILE A 4 8.30 -14.76 -10.48
N LYS A 5 9.59 -14.40 -10.51
CA LYS A 5 10.70 -15.31 -10.24
C LYS A 5 11.21 -15.16 -8.80
N TYR A 6 11.28 -13.94 -8.31
CA TYR A 6 11.88 -13.63 -7.02
C TYR A 6 11.39 -12.29 -6.48
N ILE A 7 11.20 -12.20 -5.17
CA ILE A 7 10.81 -10.96 -4.46
C ILE A 7 11.83 -10.71 -3.34
N ASN A 8 12.29 -9.48 -3.24
CA ASN A 8 13.12 -9.01 -2.14
C ASN A 8 12.70 -7.59 -1.74
N ASN A 9 12.12 -7.46 -0.56
CA ASN A 9 11.51 -6.24 -0.08
C ASN A 9 10.46 -5.71 -1.11
N ASN A 10 10.68 -4.50 -1.62
CA ASN A 10 9.82 -3.88 -2.63
C ASN A 10 10.27 -4.14 -4.08
N LEU A 11 11.29 -4.98 -4.28
CA LEU A 11 11.79 -5.35 -5.60
C LEU A 11 11.24 -6.70 -6.05
N VAL A 12 10.75 -6.75 -7.27
CA VAL A 12 10.20 -7.95 -7.89
C VAL A 12 10.93 -8.23 -9.19
N TRP A 13 11.46 -9.44 -9.32
CA TRP A 13 12.08 -9.96 -10.54
C TRP A 13 11.10 -10.86 -11.27
N ASN A 14 10.91 -10.62 -12.55
CA ASN A 14 10.15 -11.52 -13.41
C ASN A 14 11.05 -12.59 -14.04
N LYS A 15 10.44 -13.53 -14.78
CA LYS A 15 11.18 -14.61 -15.47
C LYS A 15 12.09 -14.09 -16.58
N ASP A 16 11.83 -12.90 -17.11
CA ASP A 16 12.61 -12.25 -18.16
C ASP A 16 13.80 -11.44 -17.59
N ASN A 17 14.09 -11.60 -16.29
CA ASN A 17 15.11 -10.87 -15.54
C ASN A 17 14.89 -9.35 -15.48
N GLU A 18 13.70 -8.87 -15.78
CA GLU A 18 13.33 -7.48 -15.54
C GLU A 18 13.07 -7.27 -14.03
N VAL A 19 13.47 -6.13 -13.53
CA VAL A 19 13.30 -5.73 -12.11
C VAL A 19 12.30 -4.60 -12.03
N PHE A 20 11.36 -4.74 -11.11
CA PHE A 20 10.37 -3.71 -10.80
C PHE A 20 10.45 -3.33 -9.33
N ALA A 21 10.44 -2.04 -9.05
CA ALA A 21 10.29 -1.52 -7.69
C ALA A 21 8.83 -1.13 -7.46
N TYR A 22 8.21 -1.68 -6.42
CA TYR A 22 6.83 -1.38 -6.05
C TYR A 22 6.79 -0.49 -4.83
N TYR A 23 5.92 0.52 -4.90
CA TYR A 23 5.67 1.47 -3.83
C TYR A 23 4.18 1.50 -3.54
N GLU A 24 3.84 1.43 -2.26
CA GLU A 24 2.46 1.63 -1.82
C GLU A 24 2.12 3.11 -1.84
N LEU A 25 0.97 3.43 -2.42
CA LEU A 25 0.43 4.79 -2.40
C LEU A 25 -0.37 4.98 -1.11
N ILE A 26 0.01 5.98 -0.33
CA ILE A 26 -0.75 6.39 0.84
C ILE A 26 -1.92 7.26 0.35
N PRO A 27 -3.17 6.80 0.50
CA PRO A 27 -4.32 7.59 0.08
C PRO A 27 -4.47 8.82 0.96
N TYR A 28 -4.90 9.90 0.36
CA TYR A 28 -5.33 11.10 1.07
C TYR A 28 -6.67 11.60 0.51
N ASN A 29 -7.30 12.46 1.26
CA ASN A 29 -8.69 12.86 1.01
C ASN A 29 -8.78 13.87 -0.15
N TYR A 30 -8.68 13.35 -1.38
CA TYR A 30 -8.70 14.15 -2.62
C TYR A 30 -9.96 15.02 -2.74
N SER A 31 -11.10 14.56 -2.23
CA SER A 31 -12.37 15.27 -2.33
C SER A 31 -12.36 16.62 -1.63
N PHE A 32 -11.56 16.80 -0.58
CA PHE A 32 -11.46 18.01 0.21
C PHE A 32 -10.37 18.98 -0.27
N LEU A 33 -9.66 18.64 -1.34
CA LEU A 33 -8.64 19.51 -1.90
C LEU A 33 -9.27 20.65 -2.70
N SER A 34 -8.65 21.83 -2.64
CA SER A 34 -8.98 22.95 -3.54
C SER A 34 -8.64 22.60 -5.00
N ALA A 35 -9.20 23.34 -5.95
CA ALA A 35 -8.92 23.12 -7.37
C ALA A 35 -7.41 23.24 -7.69
N GLU A 36 -6.72 24.19 -7.04
CA GLU A 36 -5.28 24.37 -7.18
C GLU A 36 -4.49 23.18 -6.65
N GLN A 37 -4.83 22.67 -5.47
CA GLN A 37 -4.21 21.49 -4.89
C GLN A 37 -4.45 20.24 -5.73
N LYS A 38 -5.66 20.08 -6.28
CA LYS A 38 -5.97 18.99 -7.22
C LYS A 38 -5.09 19.06 -8.46
N PHE A 39 -4.88 20.26 -9.00
CA PHE A 39 -4.01 20.46 -10.16
C PHE A 39 -2.56 20.05 -9.85
N ILE A 40 -2.03 20.45 -8.68
CA ILE A 40 -0.66 20.07 -8.25
C ILE A 40 -0.52 18.55 -8.18
N VAL A 41 -1.52 17.86 -7.64
CA VAL A 41 -1.52 16.38 -7.56
C VAL A 41 -1.49 15.75 -8.94
N HIS A 42 -2.35 16.22 -9.85
CA HIS A 42 -2.38 15.73 -11.23
C HIS A 42 -1.08 15.98 -11.97
N ASP A 43 -0.49 17.16 -11.80
CA ASP A 43 0.77 17.51 -12.44
C ASP A 43 1.93 16.67 -11.90
N SER A 44 1.99 16.45 -10.58
CA SER A 44 2.97 15.57 -9.95
C SER A 44 2.88 14.14 -10.47
N PHE A 45 1.66 13.62 -10.64
CA PHE A 45 1.44 12.28 -11.18
C PHE A 45 1.83 12.18 -12.66
N ARG A 46 1.50 13.21 -13.45
CA ARG A 46 1.92 13.34 -14.85
C ARG A 46 3.44 13.35 -14.99
N GLN A 47 4.14 14.11 -14.14
CA GLN A 47 5.60 14.17 -14.11
C GLN A 47 6.21 12.83 -13.74
N LEU A 48 5.66 12.11 -12.75
CA LEU A 48 6.10 10.79 -12.35
C LEU A 48 6.04 9.80 -13.52
N ILE A 49 4.93 9.80 -14.27
CA ILE A 49 4.77 8.95 -15.44
C ILE A 49 5.76 9.34 -16.55
N ALA A 50 5.91 10.64 -16.81
CA ALA A 50 6.80 11.15 -17.86
C ALA A 50 8.29 10.87 -17.56
N GLN A 51 8.67 10.77 -16.29
CA GLN A 51 10.04 10.45 -15.89
C GLN A 51 10.36 8.95 -15.95
N SER A 52 9.36 8.09 -16.13
CA SER A 52 9.58 6.64 -16.27
C SER A 52 10.21 6.33 -17.63
N ARG A 53 11.53 6.23 -17.66
CA ARG A 53 12.33 6.06 -18.89
C ARG A 53 12.09 4.72 -19.57
N GLU A 54 11.82 3.67 -18.79
CA GLU A 54 11.61 2.30 -19.31
C GLU A 54 10.22 2.05 -19.89
N GLY A 55 9.30 2.99 -19.77
CA GLY A 55 7.97 2.93 -20.36
C GLY A 55 7.05 1.86 -19.80
N LYS A 56 7.46 1.11 -18.75
CA LYS A 56 6.63 0.10 -18.08
C LYS A 56 6.30 0.55 -16.67
N ILE A 57 5.03 0.82 -16.43
CA ILE A 57 4.48 1.14 -15.11
C ILE A 57 3.35 0.17 -14.83
N HIS A 58 3.38 -0.44 -13.66
CA HIS A 58 2.30 -1.30 -13.18
C HIS A 58 1.47 -0.53 -12.15
N ALA A 59 0.17 -0.50 -12.33
CA ALA A 59 -0.76 -0.03 -11.32
C ALA A 59 -1.51 -1.22 -10.75
N LEU A 60 -1.38 -1.47 -9.44
CA LEU A 60 -2.03 -2.57 -8.76
C LEU A 60 -3.01 -2.01 -7.74
N GLN A 61 -4.22 -2.53 -7.76
CA GLN A 61 -5.23 -2.32 -6.74
C GLN A 61 -5.53 -3.67 -6.10
N ILE A 62 -5.24 -3.79 -4.81
CA ILE A 62 -5.42 -5.02 -4.06
C ILE A 62 -6.54 -4.81 -3.06
N ALA A 63 -7.59 -5.60 -3.18
CA ALA A 63 -8.66 -5.64 -2.19
C ALA A 63 -8.16 -6.38 -0.94
N THR A 64 -8.31 -5.75 0.22
CA THR A 64 -8.03 -6.36 1.52
C THR A 64 -9.31 -6.37 2.34
N GLU A 65 -9.59 -7.48 2.98
CA GLU A 65 -10.70 -7.55 3.93
C GLU A 65 -10.24 -6.97 5.28
N SER A 66 -11.04 -6.09 5.83
CA SER A 66 -10.85 -5.55 7.17
C SER A 66 -12.13 -5.74 7.99
N SER A 67 -11.97 -6.21 9.22
CA SER A 67 -13.07 -6.33 10.16
C SER A 67 -13.23 -5.04 10.95
N VAL A 68 -14.45 -4.50 11.00
CA VAL A 68 -14.78 -3.33 11.83
C VAL A 68 -14.44 -3.61 13.29
N ARG A 69 -14.76 -4.82 13.78
CA ARG A 69 -14.44 -5.25 15.15
C ARG A 69 -12.93 -5.24 15.42
N SER A 70 -12.14 -5.75 14.48
CA SER A 70 -10.67 -5.78 14.61
C SER A 70 -10.07 -4.38 14.71
N ILE A 71 -10.55 -3.43 13.91
CA ILE A 71 -10.11 -2.03 13.95
C ILE A 71 -10.46 -1.40 15.30
N GLN A 72 -11.68 -1.62 15.78
CA GLN A 72 -12.14 -1.07 17.05
C GLN A 72 -11.41 -1.69 18.27
N GLU A 73 -11.05 -2.97 18.21
CA GLU A 73 -10.19 -3.59 19.23
C GLU A 73 -8.80 -2.94 19.30
N GLN A 74 -8.22 -2.56 18.16
CA GLN A 74 -6.99 -1.77 18.17
C GLN A 74 -7.19 -0.39 18.80
N SER A 75 -8.31 0.26 18.52
CA SER A 75 -8.66 1.56 19.13
C SER A 75 -8.79 1.46 20.65
N LYS A 76 -9.39 0.39 21.17
CA LYS A 76 -9.48 0.13 22.63
C LYS A 76 -8.12 0.05 23.31
N LYS A 77 -7.11 -0.49 22.63
CA LYS A 77 -5.74 -0.60 23.17
C LYS A 77 -5.07 0.76 23.36
N LEU A 78 -5.49 1.77 22.61
CA LEU A 78 -4.97 3.12 22.69
C LEU A 78 -5.63 3.94 23.82
N VAL A 79 -6.75 3.47 24.35
CA VAL A 79 -7.48 4.18 25.40
C VAL A 79 -6.80 3.97 26.75
N THR A 80 -6.38 5.06 27.37
CA THR A 80 -5.73 5.09 28.67
C THR A 80 -6.41 6.13 29.60
N GLY A 81 -6.11 6.07 30.87
CA GLY A 81 -6.56 7.08 31.83
C GLY A 81 -7.77 6.64 32.67
N ARG A 82 -8.26 7.57 33.50
CA ARG A 82 -9.26 7.31 34.55
C ARG A 82 -10.64 6.88 34.01
N LEU A 83 -10.99 7.30 32.80
CA LEU A 83 -12.29 7.01 32.17
C LEU A 83 -12.20 5.88 31.14
N ARG A 84 -11.16 5.05 31.20
CA ARG A 84 -10.91 3.98 30.25
C ARG A 84 -12.10 3.03 30.06
N ASP A 85 -12.72 2.61 31.17
CA ASP A 85 -13.83 1.65 31.11
C ASP A 85 -15.06 2.23 30.42
N VAL A 86 -15.38 3.50 30.70
CA VAL A 86 -16.49 4.22 30.05
C VAL A 86 -16.21 4.38 28.56
N ALA A 87 -14.97 4.71 28.20
CA ALA A 87 -14.58 4.87 26.80
C ALA A 87 -14.65 3.54 26.03
N ILE A 88 -14.20 2.43 26.65
CA ILE A 88 -14.30 1.09 26.07
C ILE A 88 -15.76 0.70 25.84
N GLN A 89 -16.62 0.89 26.85
CA GLN A 89 -18.05 0.62 26.69
C GLN A 89 -18.65 1.41 25.52
N LYS A 90 -18.26 2.69 25.39
CA LYS A 90 -18.74 3.53 24.28
C LYS A 90 -18.26 3.05 22.91
N ILE A 91 -17.01 2.60 22.82
CA ILE A 91 -16.46 1.98 21.61
C ILE A 91 -17.23 0.70 21.25
N ASP A 92 -17.56 -0.14 22.25
CA ASP A 92 -18.34 -1.35 22.03
C ASP A 92 -19.75 -1.06 21.48
N GLU A 93 -20.45 -0.12 22.10
CA GLU A 93 -21.77 0.31 21.63
C GLU A 93 -21.73 0.83 20.19
N GLN A 94 -20.73 1.66 19.86
CA GLN A 94 -20.53 2.18 18.51
C GLN A 94 -20.16 1.07 17.53
N THR A 95 -19.35 0.10 17.95
CA THR A 95 -18.95 -1.03 17.12
C THR A 95 -20.17 -1.87 16.73
N GLU A 96 -21.02 -2.20 17.68
CA GLU A 96 -22.25 -2.98 17.41
C GLU A 96 -23.21 -2.20 16.49
N ALA A 97 -23.35 -0.90 16.69
CA ALA A 97 -24.16 -0.06 15.82
C ALA A 97 -23.59 -0.03 14.38
N LEU A 98 -22.28 0.14 14.20
CA LEU A 98 -21.63 0.12 12.89
C LEU A 98 -21.78 -1.24 12.21
N VAL A 99 -21.51 -2.35 12.91
CA VAL A 99 -21.62 -3.70 12.37
C VAL A 99 -23.05 -4.01 11.95
N SER A 100 -24.05 -3.54 12.70
CA SER A 100 -25.46 -3.72 12.33
C SER A 100 -25.85 -2.94 11.07
N MET A 101 -25.21 -1.80 10.81
CA MET A 101 -25.51 -0.93 9.66
C MET A 101 -24.80 -1.39 8.37
N ILE A 102 -23.51 -1.73 8.46
CA ILE A 102 -22.65 -1.96 7.29
C ILE A 102 -22.05 -3.37 7.22
N GLY A 103 -22.26 -4.21 8.22
CA GLY A 103 -21.62 -5.51 8.37
C GLY A 103 -20.21 -5.42 8.97
N ASP A 104 -19.68 -6.55 9.44
CA ASP A 104 -18.36 -6.61 10.05
C ASP A 104 -17.23 -6.57 9.00
N ASN A 105 -17.41 -7.26 7.89
CA ASN A 105 -16.39 -7.33 6.83
C ASN A 105 -16.55 -6.18 5.85
N GLN A 106 -15.53 -5.33 5.82
CA GLN A 106 -15.41 -4.24 4.86
C GLN A 106 -14.25 -4.52 3.92
N VAL A 107 -14.42 -4.14 2.67
CA VAL A 107 -13.35 -4.22 1.67
C VAL A 107 -12.62 -2.87 1.66
N ASP A 108 -11.34 -2.92 1.95
CA ASP A 108 -10.43 -1.80 1.77
C ASP A 108 -9.52 -2.05 0.57
N TYR A 109 -9.02 -1.00 -0.04
CA TYR A 109 -8.17 -1.10 -1.22
C TYR A 109 -6.80 -0.50 -0.94
N ARG A 110 -5.78 -1.28 -1.22
CA ARG A 110 -4.38 -0.81 -1.22
C ARG A 110 -3.93 -0.63 -2.67
N PHE A 111 -3.27 0.47 -2.92
CA PHE A 111 -2.79 0.84 -4.24
C PHE A 111 -1.27 0.81 -4.28
N PHE A 112 -0.72 0.18 -5.32
CA PHE A 112 0.71 0.10 -5.52
C PHE A 112 1.07 0.56 -6.93
N LEU A 113 2.19 1.26 -7.05
CA LEU A 113 2.83 1.56 -8.34
C LEU A 113 4.15 0.81 -8.43
N GLY A 114 4.33 0.09 -9.53
CA GLY A 114 5.54 -0.62 -9.89
C GLY A 114 6.23 0.06 -11.07
N PHE A 115 7.51 0.34 -10.91
CA PHE A 115 8.34 0.93 -11.97
C PHE A 115 9.42 -0.04 -12.38
N LYS A 116 9.59 -0.24 -13.70
CA LYS A 116 10.70 -1.00 -14.21
C LYS A 116 12.01 -0.24 -13.94
N LEU A 117 12.98 -0.95 -13.38
CA LEU A 117 14.31 -0.41 -13.12
C LEU A 117 15.27 -0.83 -14.23
N MET A 118 16.16 0.09 -14.61
CA MET A 118 17.33 -0.24 -15.40
C MET A 118 18.35 -0.94 -14.50
N VAL A 119 18.64 -2.20 -14.78
CA VAL A 119 19.65 -2.97 -14.06
C VAL A 119 20.79 -3.26 -15.03
N THR A 120 21.97 -2.74 -14.74
CA THR A 120 23.19 -3.05 -15.50
C THR A 120 23.67 -4.45 -15.22
N GLU A 121 24.32 -5.13 -16.17
CA GLU A 121 24.84 -6.48 -16.02
C GLU A 121 25.78 -6.61 -14.80
N GLU A 122 26.57 -5.59 -14.51
CA GLU A 122 27.45 -5.54 -13.35
C GLU A 122 26.70 -5.68 -12.01
N GLN A 123 25.52 -5.10 -11.91
CA GLN A 123 24.67 -5.21 -10.72
C GLN A 123 24.06 -6.60 -10.57
N GLN A 124 23.86 -7.33 -11.65
CA GLN A 124 23.38 -8.73 -11.62
C GLN A 124 24.47 -9.68 -11.16
N ILE A 125 25.71 -9.50 -11.61
CA ILE A 125 26.86 -10.33 -11.26
C ILE A 125 27.19 -10.20 -9.75
N GLY A 126 27.17 -8.98 -9.20
CA GLY A 126 27.41 -8.75 -7.76
C GLY A 126 26.42 -9.48 -6.84
N ARG A 127 25.19 -9.76 -7.31
CA ARG A 127 24.17 -10.52 -6.55
C ARG A 127 24.30 -12.04 -6.67
N ALA A 128 24.77 -12.55 -7.79
CA ALA A 128 25.08 -13.97 -7.94
C ALA A 128 26.23 -14.37 -7.01
N SER A 129 27.26 -13.54 -6.88
CA SER A 129 28.39 -13.72 -5.99
C SER A 129 28.05 -13.73 -4.50
N CYS A 130 27.01 -13.00 -4.08
CA CYS A 130 26.54 -13.04 -2.69
C CYS A 130 25.76 -14.33 -2.34
N ARG A 131 25.27 -15.08 -3.34
CA ARG A 131 24.52 -16.33 -3.14
C ARG A 131 25.42 -17.55 -2.94
N GLU A 132 26.65 -17.48 -3.42
CA GLU A 132 27.63 -18.59 -3.29
C GLU A 132 28.43 -18.59 -1.98
N ARG A 133 28.20 -17.61 -1.09
CA ARG A 133 28.90 -17.48 0.19
C ARG A 133 28.06 -17.83 1.43
N VAL A 134 27.00 -18.58 1.24
CA VAL A 134 26.22 -19.10 2.37
C VAL A 134 26.28 -20.59 2.41
#